data_98de5c22599ff5e5030d5f0edd4f8d51
#
_entry.id   98de5c22599ff5e5030d5f0edd4f8d51
#
_cell.length_a   1.000
_cell.length_b   1.000
_cell.length_c   1.000
_cell.angle_alpha   90.00
_cell.angle_beta   90.00
_cell.angle_gamma   90.00
#
_symmetry.space_group_name_H-M   'P 1'
#
loop_
_entity.id
_entity.type
_entity.pdbx_description
1 polymer ?
#
loop_
_entity_poly.entity_id
_entity_poly.type
_entity_poly.pdbx_seq_one_letter_code
_entity_poly.pdbx_strand_id
1 'polypeptide(L)'
;MNLVVGATGMVGSEICRLLAASGKPTRALARSTSDPAKVEKLKSLGVNLVQGDLRDAASLRSACQGVKKVITTASSMPFAYIPGQNTPATTDEAGALSLIGAAREAGVEHFVYTSFHPMAASFPLQDAKRVAEKRLRESGLSYTILQPTNFSEVWLSPAVGFDYPNHKVTIYGRGENPISWISFLDVAQFAVASLDNPAARNATLELGGPQGISPINVVKIFEQIGGKPFEVSHVPTEALEAQLAEASDPMQKSFAGLMLSYAGSRSIDMVATLKAFSLKLRTVEDYARSVMV
;
A
#
# COMPACT_ATOMS: atom_id res chain seq x y z
N MET A 1 2.94 -23.36 1.40
CA MET A 1 2.93 -22.50 0.18
C MET A 1 2.25 -21.19 0.54
N ASN A 2 2.91 -20.06 0.23
CA ASN A 2 2.35 -18.71 0.34
C ASN A 2 1.89 -18.23 -1.04
N LEU A 3 0.80 -17.48 -1.13
CA LEU A 3 0.35 -16.80 -2.35
C LEU A 3 0.50 -15.29 -2.16
N VAL A 4 1.18 -14.63 -3.10
CA VAL A 4 1.27 -13.17 -3.14
C VAL A 4 0.47 -12.65 -4.32
N VAL A 5 -0.55 -11.84 -4.05
CA VAL A 5 -1.39 -11.16 -5.05
C VAL A 5 -1.02 -9.67 -5.07
N GLY A 6 -0.83 -9.12 -6.28
CA GLY A 6 -0.18 -7.81 -6.46
C GLY A 6 1.36 -7.91 -6.48
N ALA A 7 1.90 -9.10 -6.78
CA ALA A 7 3.33 -9.41 -6.73
C ALA A 7 4.21 -8.54 -7.63
N THR A 8 3.68 -7.97 -8.71
CA THR A 8 4.40 -7.05 -9.61
C THR A 8 4.41 -5.58 -9.15
N GLY A 9 3.68 -5.27 -8.07
CA GLY A 9 3.67 -3.94 -7.43
C GLY A 9 4.87 -3.73 -6.50
N MET A 10 5.05 -2.51 -6.01
CA MET A 10 6.16 -2.14 -5.10
C MET A 10 6.21 -3.04 -3.86
N VAL A 11 5.14 -3.05 -3.07
CA VAL A 11 5.06 -3.85 -1.83
C VAL A 11 5.11 -5.35 -2.13
N GLY A 12 4.34 -5.81 -3.13
CA GLY A 12 4.25 -7.25 -3.46
C GLY A 12 5.56 -7.85 -3.96
N SER A 13 6.33 -7.12 -4.77
CA SER A 13 7.65 -7.58 -5.24
C SER A 13 8.65 -7.70 -4.10
N GLU A 14 8.61 -6.77 -3.15
CA GLU A 14 9.46 -6.83 -1.95
C GLU A 14 9.06 -7.98 -1.03
N ILE A 15 7.76 -8.24 -0.85
CA ILE A 15 7.26 -9.43 -0.13
C ILE A 15 7.79 -10.70 -0.78
N CYS A 16 7.72 -10.84 -2.12
CA CYS A 16 8.27 -11.99 -2.83
C CYS A 16 9.78 -12.15 -2.57
N ARG A 17 10.54 -11.05 -2.60
CA ARG A 17 11.98 -11.05 -2.31
C ARG A 17 12.27 -11.51 -0.87
N LEU A 18 11.54 -11.01 0.12
CA LEU A 18 11.71 -11.37 1.52
C LEU A 18 11.36 -12.84 1.79
N LEU A 19 10.27 -13.33 1.18
CA LEU A 19 9.87 -14.74 1.32
C LEU A 19 10.88 -15.67 0.65
N ALA A 20 11.37 -15.34 -0.54
CA ALA A 20 12.40 -16.09 -1.23
C ALA A 20 13.71 -16.13 -0.43
N ALA A 21 14.18 -14.97 0.07
CA ALA A 21 15.37 -14.88 0.91
C ALA A 21 15.26 -15.70 2.21
N SER A 22 14.03 -15.93 2.70
CA SER A 22 13.76 -16.76 3.88
C SER A 22 13.50 -18.24 3.55
N GLY A 23 13.69 -18.66 2.30
CA GLY A 23 13.43 -20.03 1.84
C GLY A 23 11.95 -20.46 1.93
N LYS A 24 11.03 -19.49 2.03
CA LYS A 24 9.59 -19.80 2.15
C LYS A 24 8.96 -20.05 0.77
N PRO A 25 8.40 -21.24 0.51
CA PRO A 25 7.77 -21.53 -0.79
C PRO A 25 6.69 -20.52 -1.13
N THR A 26 6.84 -19.84 -2.28
CA THR A 26 6.00 -18.70 -2.66
C THR A 26 5.48 -18.85 -4.08
N ARG A 27 4.18 -18.63 -4.23
CA ARG A 27 3.48 -18.46 -5.50
C ARG A 27 3.17 -16.98 -5.68
N ALA A 28 3.46 -16.44 -6.86
CA ALA A 28 3.19 -15.05 -7.21
C ALA A 28 2.13 -15.00 -8.31
N LEU A 29 1.02 -14.29 -8.08
CA LEU A 29 0.00 -14.07 -9.10
C LEU A 29 0.42 -12.89 -10.00
N ALA A 30 0.52 -13.13 -11.29
CA ALA A 30 0.79 -12.12 -12.30
C ALA A 30 -0.30 -12.13 -13.38
N ARG A 31 -0.70 -10.95 -13.84
CA ARG A 31 -1.63 -10.83 -14.97
C ARG A 31 -0.91 -11.09 -16.29
N SER A 32 -1.64 -11.51 -17.33
CA SER A 32 -1.09 -11.61 -18.69
C SER A 32 -0.57 -10.27 -19.21
N THR A 33 -1.12 -9.16 -18.72
CA THR A 33 -0.74 -7.78 -19.05
C THR A 33 0.31 -7.18 -18.11
N SER A 34 0.90 -7.98 -17.20
CA SER A 34 1.96 -7.50 -16.31
C SER A 34 3.22 -7.18 -17.11
N ASP A 35 3.93 -6.14 -16.67
CA ASP A 35 5.22 -5.74 -17.25
C ASP A 35 6.19 -6.93 -17.29
N PRO A 36 6.70 -7.32 -18.48
CA PRO A 36 7.60 -8.46 -18.63
C PRO A 36 8.86 -8.37 -17.76
N ALA A 37 9.43 -7.17 -17.59
CA ALA A 37 10.64 -6.99 -16.78
C ALA A 37 10.37 -7.27 -15.30
N LYS A 38 9.19 -6.88 -14.80
CA LYS A 38 8.78 -7.18 -13.42
C LYS A 38 8.49 -8.66 -13.22
N VAL A 39 7.90 -9.31 -14.23
CA VAL A 39 7.67 -10.77 -14.23
C VAL A 39 8.99 -11.52 -14.20
N GLU A 40 9.96 -11.12 -15.02
CA GLU A 40 11.29 -11.76 -15.07
C GLU A 40 12.05 -11.58 -13.75
N LYS A 41 11.96 -10.40 -13.14
CA LYS A 41 12.50 -10.16 -11.79
C LYS A 41 11.91 -11.12 -10.75
N LEU A 42 10.62 -11.40 -10.80
CA LEU A 42 10.00 -12.37 -9.89
C LEU A 42 10.50 -13.80 -10.16
N LYS A 43 10.68 -14.19 -11.43
CA LYS A 43 11.25 -15.50 -11.79
C LYS A 43 12.67 -15.66 -11.25
N SER A 44 13.51 -14.63 -11.38
CA SER A 44 14.88 -14.67 -10.88
C SER A 44 14.98 -14.85 -9.36
N LEU A 45 13.92 -14.55 -8.60
CA LEU A 45 13.81 -14.84 -7.17
C LEU A 45 13.46 -16.31 -6.87
N GLY A 46 13.19 -17.14 -7.88
CA GLY A 46 12.78 -18.53 -7.70
C GLY A 46 11.34 -18.71 -7.19
N VAL A 47 10.48 -17.67 -7.30
CA VAL A 47 9.07 -17.81 -6.93
C VAL A 47 8.27 -18.50 -8.05
N ASN A 48 7.28 -19.29 -7.67
CA ASN A 48 6.39 -19.96 -8.62
C ASN A 48 5.37 -18.98 -9.17
N LEU A 49 5.50 -18.62 -10.46
CA LEU A 49 4.56 -17.72 -11.11
C LEU A 49 3.31 -18.46 -11.57
N VAL A 50 2.15 -17.88 -11.26
CA VAL A 50 0.85 -18.31 -11.80
C VAL A 50 0.15 -17.13 -12.47
N GLN A 51 -0.46 -17.41 -13.60
CA GLN A 51 -1.26 -16.40 -14.29
C GLN A 51 -2.63 -16.31 -13.66
N GLY A 52 -3.11 -15.08 -13.43
CA GLY A 52 -4.46 -14.83 -12.94
C GLY A 52 -4.75 -13.35 -12.80
N ASP A 53 -6.01 -13.04 -12.58
CA ASP A 53 -6.52 -11.68 -12.41
C ASP A 53 -7.57 -11.65 -11.29
N LEU A 54 -7.59 -10.60 -10.48
CA LEU A 54 -8.59 -10.41 -9.44
C LEU A 54 -10.03 -10.40 -9.97
N ARG A 55 -10.21 -10.05 -11.23
CA ARG A 55 -11.49 -10.03 -11.94
C ARG A 55 -11.92 -11.40 -12.49
N ASP A 56 -11.05 -12.40 -12.40
CA ASP A 56 -11.31 -13.77 -12.84
C ASP A 56 -11.33 -14.74 -11.67
N ALA A 57 -12.53 -15.03 -11.16
CA ALA A 57 -12.72 -15.91 -10.02
C ALA A 57 -12.20 -17.34 -10.26
N ALA A 58 -12.18 -17.84 -11.51
CA ALA A 58 -11.65 -19.17 -11.81
C ALA A 58 -10.13 -19.20 -11.62
N SER A 59 -9.42 -18.17 -12.11
CA SER A 59 -7.98 -18.05 -11.90
C SER A 59 -7.61 -17.92 -10.43
N LEU A 60 -8.43 -17.22 -9.63
CA LEU A 60 -8.21 -17.08 -8.18
C LEU A 60 -8.38 -18.41 -7.45
N ARG A 61 -9.43 -19.19 -7.76
CA ARG A 61 -9.60 -20.53 -7.20
C ARG A 61 -8.41 -21.44 -7.51
N SER A 62 -7.95 -21.43 -8.76
CA SER A 62 -6.75 -22.18 -9.15
C SER A 62 -5.49 -21.69 -8.43
N ALA A 63 -5.29 -20.38 -8.30
CA ALA A 63 -4.14 -19.81 -7.61
C ALA A 63 -4.12 -20.16 -6.11
N CYS A 64 -5.28 -20.29 -5.46
CA CYS A 64 -5.39 -20.63 -4.04
C CYS A 64 -5.23 -22.13 -3.73
N GLN A 65 -5.27 -23.04 -4.71
CA GLN A 65 -5.14 -24.47 -4.46
C GLN A 65 -3.79 -24.84 -3.82
N GLY A 66 -3.85 -25.54 -2.68
CA GLY A 66 -2.67 -25.96 -1.91
C GLY A 66 -1.92 -24.81 -1.20
N VAL A 67 -2.51 -23.60 -1.18
CA VAL A 67 -1.99 -22.45 -0.48
C VAL A 67 -2.42 -22.49 0.98
N LYS A 68 -1.49 -22.17 1.89
CA LYS A 68 -1.76 -22.05 3.33
C LYS A 68 -1.93 -20.61 3.77
N LYS A 69 -1.23 -19.68 3.15
CA LYS A 69 -1.25 -18.28 3.54
C LYS A 69 -1.33 -17.40 2.29
N VAL A 70 -2.17 -16.37 2.34
CA VAL A 70 -2.33 -15.37 1.28
C VAL A 70 -1.87 -14.02 1.77
N ILE A 71 -1.11 -13.31 0.95
CA ILE A 71 -0.82 -11.88 1.14
C ILE A 71 -1.30 -11.16 -0.10
N THR A 72 -2.16 -10.15 0.06
CA THR A 72 -2.56 -9.30 -1.05
C THR A 72 -2.21 -7.84 -0.80
N THR A 73 -1.56 -7.26 -1.80
CA THR A 73 -1.21 -5.83 -1.88
C THR A 73 -1.81 -5.18 -3.12
N ALA A 74 -2.70 -5.91 -3.79
CA ALA A 74 -3.29 -5.45 -5.02
C ALA A 74 -4.20 -4.24 -4.79
N SER A 75 -4.05 -3.24 -5.64
CA SER A 75 -4.89 -2.05 -5.70
C SER A 75 -4.92 -1.51 -7.13
N SER A 76 -6.02 -0.87 -7.49
CA SER A 76 -6.15 -0.16 -8.76
C SER A 76 -5.35 1.14 -8.79
N MET A 77 -5.07 1.73 -7.65
CA MET A 77 -4.40 3.03 -7.53
C MET A 77 -3.07 2.94 -6.78
N PRO A 78 -2.17 3.92 -6.97
CA PRO A 78 -2.29 5.05 -7.92
C PRO A 78 -1.85 4.71 -9.34
N PHE A 79 -1.07 3.64 -9.55
CA PHE A 79 -0.34 3.41 -10.82
C PHE A 79 -0.92 2.33 -11.73
N ALA A 80 -2.00 1.66 -11.31
CA ALA A 80 -2.57 0.54 -12.04
C ALA A 80 -3.98 0.79 -12.56
N TYR A 81 -4.50 2.01 -12.42
CA TYR A 81 -5.85 2.37 -12.85
C TYR A 81 -6.01 2.28 -14.37
N ILE A 82 -7.07 1.60 -14.80
CA ILE A 82 -7.51 1.53 -16.21
C ILE A 82 -9.02 1.72 -16.20
N PRO A 83 -9.56 2.79 -16.84
CA PRO A 83 -10.99 3.06 -16.88
C PRO A 83 -11.79 1.84 -17.32
N GLY A 84 -12.87 1.52 -16.61
CA GLY A 84 -13.76 0.39 -16.89
C GLY A 84 -13.16 -1.01 -16.66
N GLN A 85 -11.87 -1.12 -16.40
CA GLN A 85 -11.20 -2.41 -16.21
C GLN A 85 -10.58 -2.57 -14.83
N ASN A 86 -9.64 -1.70 -14.46
CA ASN A 86 -8.92 -1.77 -13.21
C ASN A 86 -9.24 -0.54 -12.35
N THR A 87 -10.33 -0.61 -11.62
CA THR A 87 -10.91 0.49 -10.85
C THR A 87 -11.09 0.09 -9.39
N PRO A 88 -11.33 1.02 -8.46
CA PRO A 88 -11.68 0.68 -7.08
C PRO A 88 -12.79 -0.37 -6.99
N ALA A 89 -13.86 -0.22 -7.75
CA ALA A 89 -14.99 -1.15 -7.74
C ALA A 89 -14.63 -2.55 -8.26
N THR A 90 -13.88 -2.65 -9.37
CA THR A 90 -13.58 -3.95 -9.99
C THR A 90 -12.43 -4.70 -9.33
N THR A 91 -11.46 -3.98 -8.79
CA THR A 91 -10.22 -4.56 -8.25
C THR A 91 -10.19 -4.52 -6.73
N ASP A 92 -10.37 -3.34 -6.13
CA ASP A 92 -10.21 -3.16 -4.69
C ASP A 92 -11.42 -3.68 -3.91
N GLU A 93 -12.61 -3.68 -4.51
CA GLU A 93 -13.82 -4.27 -3.94
C GLU A 93 -14.09 -5.66 -4.51
N ALA A 94 -14.69 -5.78 -5.70
CA ALA A 94 -15.14 -7.06 -6.26
C ALA A 94 -14.02 -8.10 -6.35
N GLY A 95 -12.83 -7.69 -6.79
CA GLY A 95 -11.65 -8.55 -6.88
C GLY A 95 -11.15 -9.03 -5.51
N ALA A 96 -11.13 -8.14 -4.51
CA ALA A 96 -10.75 -8.53 -3.15
C ALA A 96 -11.77 -9.49 -2.54
N LEU A 97 -13.09 -9.26 -2.73
CA LEU A 97 -14.15 -10.16 -2.27
C LEU A 97 -14.03 -11.55 -2.91
N SER A 98 -13.73 -11.61 -4.21
CA SER A 98 -13.52 -12.86 -4.95
C SER A 98 -12.31 -13.62 -4.41
N LEU A 99 -11.19 -12.93 -4.15
CA LEU A 99 -9.97 -13.54 -3.58
C LEU A 99 -10.22 -14.09 -2.17
N ILE A 100 -10.93 -13.34 -1.31
CA ILE A 100 -11.31 -13.80 0.04
C ILE A 100 -12.17 -15.07 -0.05
N GLY A 101 -13.14 -15.11 -0.97
CA GLY A 101 -13.96 -16.29 -1.24
C GLY A 101 -13.14 -17.49 -1.66
N ALA A 102 -12.26 -17.33 -2.67
CA ALA A 102 -11.38 -18.39 -3.16
C ALA A 102 -10.41 -18.90 -2.08
N ALA A 103 -9.86 -18.02 -1.26
CA ALA A 103 -8.99 -18.39 -0.15
C ALA A 103 -9.72 -19.23 0.90
N ARG A 104 -10.96 -18.85 1.25
CA ARG A 104 -11.80 -19.62 2.19
C ARG A 104 -12.13 -21.01 1.64
N GLU A 105 -12.55 -21.10 0.37
CA GLU A 105 -12.86 -22.37 -0.31
C GLU A 105 -11.65 -23.30 -0.37
N ALA A 106 -10.45 -22.76 -0.55
CA ALA A 106 -9.19 -23.52 -0.59
C ALA A 106 -8.64 -23.90 0.78
N GLY A 107 -9.28 -23.51 1.89
CA GLY A 107 -8.83 -23.80 3.24
C GLY A 107 -7.55 -23.06 3.64
N VAL A 108 -7.39 -21.81 3.17
CA VAL A 108 -6.28 -20.94 3.58
C VAL A 108 -6.33 -20.70 5.09
N GLU A 109 -5.20 -20.83 5.74
CA GLU A 109 -5.09 -20.76 7.21
C GLU A 109 -4.90 -19.30 7.70
N HIS A 110 -4.32 -18.42 6.88
CA HIS A 110 -4.11 -17.02 7.23
C HIS A 110 -4.12 -16.11 6.01
N PHE A 111 -4.77 -14.94 6.13
CA PHE A 111 -4.93 -13.97 5.05
C PHE A 111 -4.44 -12.58 5.49
N VAL A 112 -3.38 -12.09 4.86
CA VAL A 112 -2.85 -10.74 5.10
C VAL A 112 -3.34 -9.80 4.00
N TYR A 113 -4.07 -8.77 4.38
CA TYR A 113 -4.65 -7.78 3.49
C TYR A 113 -4.01 -6.41 3.69
N THR A 114 -3.41 -5.86 2.64
CA THR A 114 -2.91 -4.48 2.66
C THR A 114 -4.02 -3.52 2.26
N SER A 115 -4.51 -2.79 3.23
CA SER A 115 -5.46 -1.69 3.10
C SER A 115 -4.72 -0.34 3.18
N PHE A 116 -5.31 0.65 3.82
CA PHE A 116 -4.65 1.87 4.27
C PHE A 116 -5.38 2.47 5.48
N HIS A 117 -4.69 3.38 6.16
CA HIS A 117 -5.20 4.07 7.34
C HIS A 117 -6.56 4.75 7.05
N PRO A 118 -7.57 4.61 7.94
CA PRO A 118 -8.89 5.23 7.73
C PRO A 118 -8.79 6.76 7.64
N MET A 119 -9.51 7.30 6.68
CA MET A 119 -9.56 8.74 6.38
C MET A 119 -10.97 9.28 6.65
N ALA A 120 -11.10 10.57 6.96
CA ALA A 120 -12.39 11.17 7.27
C ALA A 120 -13.32 11.28 6.04
N ALA A 121 -12.74 11.57 4.87
CA ALA A 121 -13.52 11.71 3.63
C ALA A 121 -13.89 10.35 3.03
N SER A 122 -15.13 10.21 2.54
CA SER A 122 -15.56 9.07 1.73
C SER A 122 -15.16 9.30 0.27
N PHE A 123 -14.54 8.30 -0.34
CA PHE A 123 -14.19 8.28 -1.77
C PHE A 123 -14.04 6.84 -2.26
N PRO A 124 -14.18 6.58 -3.57
CA PRO A 124 -14.36 5.22 -4.10
C PRO A 124 -13.30 4.20 -3.66
N LEU A 125 -12.02 4.58 -3.61
CA LEU A 125 -10.97 3.66 -3.18
C LEU A 125 -11.09 3.31 -1.69
N GLN A 126 -11.36 4.29 -0.84
CA GLN A 126 -11.52 4.05 0.59
C GLN A 126 -12.70 3.13 0.87
N ASP A 127 -13.85 3.45 0.25
CA ASP A 127 -15.08 2.69 0.47
C ASP A 127 -14.90 1.24 0.03
N ALA A 128 -14.27 0.99 -1.12
CA ALA A 128 -13.92 -0.35 -1.61
C ALA A 128 -13.03 -1.11 -0.61
N LYS A 129 -12.00 -0.45 -0.07
CA LYS A 129 -11.12 -1.07 0.95
C LYS A 129 -11.86 -1.39 2.24
N ARG A 130 -12.76 -0.52 2.71
CA ARG A 130 -13.57 -0.79 3.93
C ARG A 130 -14.54 -1.97 3.73
N VAL A 131 -15.14 -2.12 2.54
CA VAL A 131 -15.97 -3.28 2.19
C VAL A 131 -15.13 -4.57 2.23
N ALA A 132 -13.94 -4.57 1.63
CA ALA A 132 -13.05 -5.74 1.65
C ALA A 132 -12.60 -6.10 3.07
N GLU A 133 -12.25 -5.11 3.92
CA GLU A 133 -11.91 -5.35 5.32
C GLU A 133 -13.06 -5.97 6.12
N LYS A 134 -14.27 -5.44 5.95
CA LYS A 134 -15.47 -5.99 6.59
C LYS A 134 -15.68 -7.44 6.17
N ARG A 135 -15.63 -7.71 4.87
CA ARG A 135 -15.78 -9.07 4.33
C ARG A 135 -14.74 -10.03 4.88
N LEU A 136 -13.49 -9.59 4.99
CA LEU A 136 -12.42 -10.43 5.53
C LEU A 136 -12.65 -10.78 7.00
N ARG A 137 -13.07 -9.82 7.83
CA ARG A 137 -13.43 -10.07 9.24
C ARG A 137 -14.59 -11.08 9.40
N GLU A 138 -15.54 -11.06 8.47
CA GLU A 138 -16.72 -11.94 8.46
C GLU A 138 -16.49 -13.28 7.74
N SER A 139 -15.31 -13.50 7.16
CA SER A 139 -15.04 -14.64 6.28
C SER A 139 -14.81 -15.98 7.03
N GLY A 140 -14.49 -15.93 8.32
CA GLY A 140 -14.04 -17.08 9.09
C GLY A 140 -12.56 -17.43 8.91
N LEU A 141 -11.82 -16.77 8.02
CA LEU A 141 -10.38 -16.90 7.89
C LEU A 141 -9.67 -16.23 9.09
N SER A 142 -8.54 -16.79 9.52
CA SER A 142 -7.61 -16.00 10.33
C SER A 142 -7.01 -14.90 9.45
N TYR A 143 -6.96 -13.66 9.95
CA TYR A 143 -6.55 -12.54 9.12
C TYR A 143 -5.59 -11.58 9.82
N THR A 144 -4.88 -10.80 9.02
CA THR A 144 -4.25 -9.52 9.40
C THR A 144 -4.63 -8.46 8.39
N ILE A 145 -5.13 -7.33 8.85
CA ILE A 145 -5.37 -6.14 8.03
C ILE A 145 -4.28 -5.12 8.34
N LEU A 146 -3.46 -4.81 7.35
CA LEU A 146 -2.44 -3.78 7.44
C LEU A 146 -3.01 -2.46 6.92
N GLN A 147 -2.98 -1.43 7.74
CA GLN A 147 -3.47 -0.09 7.40
C GLN A 147 -2.31 0.92 7.42
N PRO A 148 -1.41 0.88 6.41
CA PRO A 148 -0.33 1.83 6.32
C PRO A 148 -0.84 3.26 6.11
N THR A 149 -0.10 4.22 6.66
CA THR A 149 -0.22 5.63 6.38
C THR A 149 0.43 5.99 5.03
N ASN A 150 0.99 7.17 4.91
CA ASN A 150 1.55 7.70 3.68
C ASN A 150 2.90 7.06 3.34
N PHE A 151 2.98 6.33 2.22
CA PHE A 151 4.24 5.78 1.74
C PHE A 151 5.21 6.88 1.32
N SER A 152 6.41 6.90 1.92
CA SER A 152 7.45 7.87 1.58
C SER A 152 7.76 7.86 0.08
N GLU A 153 7.87 6.68 -0.54
CA GLU A 153 8.23 6.50 -1.95
C GLU A 153 7.14 6.91 -2.94
N VAL A 154 5.91 7.08 -2.47
CA VAL A 154 4.79 7.60 -3.28
C VAL A 154 4.60 9.09 -3.03
N TRP A 155 4.44 9.46 -1.77
CA TRP A 155 4.05 10.83 -1.38
C TRP A 155 5.20 11.84 -1.43
N LEU A 156 6.46 11.37 -1.31
CA LEU A 156 7.65 12.19 -1.44
C LEU A 156 8.34 11.95 -2.80
N SER A 157 7.52 11.92 -3.87
CA SER A 157 7.99 11.70 -5.23
C SER A 157 7.40 12.71 -6.22
N PRO A 158 8.03 12.87 -7.39
CA PRO A 158 7.53 13.75 -8.45
C PRO A 158 6.10 13.43 -8.89
N ALA A 159 5.66 12.17 -8.77
CA ALA A 159 4.32 11.72 -9.19
C ALA A 159 3.17 12.43 -8.46
N VAL A 160 3.41 12.95 -7.27
CA VAL A 160 2.41 13.68 -6.47
C VAL A 160 2.88 15.10 -6.10
N GLY A 161 3.80 15.65 -6.86
CA GLY A 161 4.23 17.04 -6.72
C GLY A 161 5.40 17.28 -5.75
N PHE A 162 6.04 16.23 -5.23
CA PHE A 162 7.29 16.36 -4.49
C PHE A 162 8.47 16.11 -5.44
N ASP A 163 8.76 17.11 -6.30
CA ASP A 163 9.76 17.04 -7.37
C ASP A 163 11.16 17.36 -6.82
N TYR A 164 11.70 16.42 -6.05
CA TYR A 164 13.02 16.58 -5.44
C TYR A 164 14.17 16.73 -6.46
N PRO A 165 14.15 16.14 -7.68
CA PRO A 165 15.18 16.40 -8.69
C PRO A 165 15.26 17.86 -9.12
N ASN A 166 14.11 18.54 -9.19
CA ASN A 166 14.03 19.95 -9.60
C ASN A 166 13.88 20.92 -8.42
N HIS A 167 13.98 20.44 -7.17
CA HIS A 167 13.80 21.22 -5.95
C HIS A 167 12.48 22.00 -5.91
N LYS A 168 11.38 21.35 -6.30
CA LYS A 168 10.03 21.92 -6.28
C LYS A 168 9.10 21.03 -5.49
N VAL A 169 8.19 21.61 -4.72
CA VAL A 169 7.22 20.86 -3.97
C VAL A 169 5.87 21.55 -3.94
N THR A 170 4.82 20.75 -4.14
CA THR A 170 3.44 21.14 -3.86
C THR A 170 2.99 20.51 -2.56
N ILE A 171 2.65 21.32 -1.58
CA ILE A 171 2.10 20.89 -0.29
C ILE A 171 0.58 21.04 -0.36
N TYR A 172 -0.13 19.99 -0.04
CA TYR A 172 -1.59 19.98 0.06
C TYR A 172 -2.01 20.39 1.47
N GLY A 173 -2.78 21.47 1.58
CA GLY A 173 -3.11 22.13 2.85
C GLY A 173 -1.95 22.99 3.37
N ARG A 174 -1.92 23.20 4.70
CA ARG A 174 -0.92 24.04 5.38
C ARG A 174 0.45 23.36 5.53
N GLY A 175 0.49 22.03 5.50
CA GLY A 175 1.73 21.26 5.62
C GLY A 175 2.35 21.26 7.03
N GLU A 176 1.60 21.65 8.05
CA GLU A 176 2.06 21.77 9.45
C GLU A 176 1.76 20.51 10.27
N ASN A 177 0.77 19.72 9.85
CA ASN A 177 0.35 18.52 10.56
C ASN A 177 1.43 17.44 10.50
N PRO A 178 1.80 16.80 11.64
CA PRO A 178 2.74 15.69 11.61
C PRO A 178 2.10 14.46 10.96
N ILE A 179 2.79 13.87 10.00
CA ILE A 179 2.41 12.64 9.30
C ILE A 179 3.41 11.53 9.66
N SER A 180 2.92 10.34 9.95
CA SER A 180 3.76 9.15 10.13
C SER A 180 4.09 8.55 8.75
N TRP A 181 5.15 9.03 8.12
CA TRP A 181 5.63 8.53 6.83
C TRP A 181 6.18 7.12 6.98
N ILE A 182 5.71 6.18 6.17
CA ILE A 182 6.19 4.79 6.21
C ILE A 182 6.78 4.36 4.87
N SER A 183 7.88 3.59 4.90
CA SER A 183 8.41 2.97 3.68
C SER A 183 7.56 1.76 3.27
N PHE A 184 7.30 1.59 1.96
CA PHE A 184 6.69 0.36 1.47
C PHE A 184 7.53 -0.88 1.78
N LEU A 185 8.84 -0.72 1.93
CA LEU A 185 9.76 -1.79 2.33
C LEU A 185 9.45 -2.27 3.76
N ASP A 186 9.08 -1.36 4.65
CA ASP A 186 8.72 -1.71 6.03
C ASP A 186 7.34 -2.37 6.08
N VAL A 187 6.38 -1.90 5.26
CA VAL A 187 5.08 -2.57 5.11
C VAL A 187 5.24 -4.00 4.60
N ALA A 188 6.16 -4.24 3.66
CA ALA A 188 6.48 -5.59 3.22
C ALA A 188 7.06 -6.47 4.35
N GLN A 189 7.90 -5.91 5.22
CA GLN A 189 8.40 -6.62 6.41
C GLN A 189 7.26 -6.96 7.38
N PHE A 190 6.35 -6.02 7.67
CA PHE A 190 5.16 -6.30 8.48
C PHE A 190 4.30 -7.40 7.87
N ALA A 191 4.07 -7.36 6.55
CA ALA A 191 3.26 -8.37 5.86
C ALA A 191 3.87 -9.78 5.99
N VAL A 192 5.18 -9.92 5.81
CA VAL A 192 5.88 -11.20 5.96
C VAL A 192 5.93 -11.65 7.42
N ALA A 193 6.20 -10.75 8.35
CA ALA A 193 6.22 -11.05 9.78
C ALA A 193 4.84 -11.48 10.30
N SER A 194 3.76 -10.91 9.76
CA SER A 194 2.37 -11.25 10.12
C SER A 194 2.00 -12.70 9.81
N LEU A 195 2.71 -13.37 8.92
CA LEU A 195 2.42 -14.77 8.59
C LEU A 195 2.62 -15.71 9.79
N ASP A 196 3.55 -15.40 10.67
CA ASP A 196 3.96 -16.29 11.76
C ASP A 196 3.85 -15.65 13.15
N ASN A 197 3.57 -14.33 13.23
CA ASN A 197 3.44 -13.62 14.50
C ASN A 197 2.04 -13.82 15.10
N PRO A 198 1.91 -14.38 16.30
CA PRO A 198 0.62 -14.54 16.96
C PRO A 198 -0.13 -13.22 17.19
N ALA A 199 0.59 -12.11 17.42
CA ALA A 199 0.00 -10.79 17.61
C ALA A 199 -0.68 -10.22 16.35
N ALA A 200 -0.40 -10.81 15.17
CA ALA A 200 -1.03 -10.45 13.92
C ALA A 200 -2.38 -11.15 13.68
N ARG A 201 -2.69 -12.21 14.44
CA ARG A 201 -3.90 -13.01 14.20
C ARG A 201 -5.16 -12.25 14.55
N ASN A 202 -6.08 -12.14 13.59
CA ASN A 202 -7.35 -11.43 13.69
C ASN A 202 -7.16 -9.95 14.12
N ALA A 203 -6.04 -9.36 13.70
CA ALA A 203 -5.66 -8.00 14.04
C ALA A 203 -5.84 -7.04 12.86
N THR A 204 -6.16 -5.81 13.17
CA THR A 204 -6.03 -4.66 12.27
C THR A 204 -4.91 -3.78 12.82
N LEU A 205 -3.86 -3.59 12.02
CA LEU A 205 -2.64 -2.91 12.41
C LEU A 205 -2.50 -1.62 11.64
N GLU A 206 -2.63 -0.49 12.32
CA GLU A 206 -2.24 0.80 11.76
C GLU A 206 -0.71 0.85 11.69
N LEU A 207 -0.16 1.20 10.52
CA LEU A 207 1.26 1.20 10.28
C LEU A 207 1.73 2.58 9.86
N GLY A 208 2.56 3.20 10.69
CA GLY A 208 3.24 4.46 10.42
C GLY A 208 4.75 4.29 10.44
N GLY A 209 5.47 5.33 10.05
CA GLY A 209 6.90 5.39 10.22
C GLY A 209 7.30 5.67 11.68
N PRO A 210 8.62 5.73 11.95
CA PRO A 210 9.14 5.86 13.30
C PRO A 210 8.87 7.22 13.94
N GLN A 211 8.51 8.22 13.14
CA GLN A 211 8.34 9.60 13.56
C GLN A 211 7.18 10.28 12.85
N GLY A 212 6.47 11.16 13.55
CA GLY A 212 5.54 12.12 12.96
C GLY A 212 6.28 13.37 12.51
N ILE A 213 6.36 13.60 11.20
CA ILE A 213 7.08 14.75 10.61
C ILE A 213 6.12 15.50 9.69
N SER A 214 6.00 16.83 9.88
CA SER A 214 5.15 17.64 9.00
C SER A 214 5.74 17.77 7.60
N PRO A 215 4.92 17.93 6.54
CA PRO A 215 5.39 18.14 5.18
C PRO A 215 6.42 19.25 5.05
N ILE A 216 6.24 20.38 5.74
CA ILE A 216 7.21 21.48 5.76
C ILE A 216 8.56 21.02 6.33
N ASN A 217 8.56 20.22 7.39
CA ASN A 217 9.80 19.71 7.97
C ASN A 217 10.43 18.61 7.09
N VAL A 218 9.64 17.84 6.35
CA VAL A 218 10.16 16.92 5.32
C VAL A 218 10.93 17.70 4.26
N VAL A 219 10.38 18.83 3.77
CA VAL A 219 11.09 19.71 2.81
C VAL A 219 12.44 20.13 3.37
N LYS A 220 12.51 20.58 4.62
CA LYS A 220 13.78 21.00 5.26
C LYS A 220 14.80 19.85 5.34
N ILE A 221 14.36 18.61 5.58
CA ILE A 221 15.23 17.43 5.54
C ILE A 221 15.84 17.26 4.15
N PHE A 222 15.03 17.36 3.10
CA PHE A 222 15.52 17.25 1.72
C PHE A 222 16.45 18.41 1.34
N GLU A 223 16.17 19.63 1.78
CA GLU A 223 17.04 20.79 1.61
C GLU A 223 18.41 20.60 2.26
N GLN A 224 18.42 20.09 3.50
CA GLN A 224 19.66 19.82 4.23
C GLN A 224 20.51 18.73 3.55
N ILE A 225 19.87 17.70 3.02
CA ILE A 225 20.58 16.60 2.34
C ILE A 225 21.04 17.02 0.94
N GLY A 226 20.19 17.71 0.18
CA GLY A 226 20.47 18.14 -1.19
C GLY A 226 21.28 19.44 -1.29
N GLY A 227 21.45 20.17 -0.19
CA GLY A 227 22.22 21.41 -0.12
C GLY A 227 21.60 22.59 -0.87
N LYS A 228 20.32 22.52 -1.25
CA LYS A 228 19.61 23.57 -2.01
C LYS A 228 18.20 23.77 -1.46
N PRO A 229 17.69 25.02 -1.46
CA PRO A 229 16.31 25.30 -1.08
C PRO A 229 15.31 24.76 -2.12
N PHE A 230 14.09 24.47 -1.66
CA PHE A 230 12.97 24.11 -2.52
C PHE A 230 12.05 25.31 -2.80
N GLU A 231 11.54 25.35 -4.02
CA GLU A 231 10.39 26.19 -4.37
C GLU A 231 9.13 25.50 -3.83
N VAL A 232 8.47 26.11 -2.84
CA VAL A 232 7.29 25.55 -2.18
C VAL A 232 6.03 26.23 -2.67
N SER A 233 5.06 25.46 -3.15
CA SER A 233 3.71 25.91 -3.45
C SER A 233 2.70 25.19 -2.55
N HIS A 234 1.51 25.79 -2.38
CA HIS A 234 0.44 25.21 -1.56
C HIS A 234 -0.86 25.11 -2.35
N VAL A 235 -1.57 23.99 -2.16
CA VAL A 235 -2.97 23.85 -2.57
C VAL A 235 -3.84 23.99 -1.31
N PRO A 236 -4.68 25.03 -1.20
CA PRO A 236 -5.54 25.24 -0.04
C PRO A 236 -6.51 24.08 0.19
N THR A 237 -6.86 23.81 1.45
CA THR A 237 -7.80 22.73 1.82
C THR A 237 -9.15 22.91 1.14
N GLU A 238 -9.65 24.13 1.04
CA GLU A 238 -10.90 24.49 0.40
C GLU A 238 -10.92 24.12 -1.10
N ALA A 239 -9.77 24.26 -1.77
CA ALA A 239 -9.64 23.85 -3.17
C ALA A 239 -9.67 22.31 -3.31
N LEU A 240 -9.11 21.58 -2.35
CA LEU A 240 -9.16 20.10 -2.33
C LEU A 240 -10.59 19.60 -2.05
N GLU A 241 -11.32 20.26 -1.16
CA GLU A 241 -12.74 19.98 -0.88
C GLU A 241 -13.60 20.20 -2.12
N ALA A 242 -13.40 21.33 -2.82
CA ALA A 242 -14.08 21.61 -4.08
C ALA A 242 -13.77 20.54 -5.15
N GLN A 243 -12.50 20.19 -5.34
CA GLN A 243 -12.10 19.12 -6.26
C GLN A 243 -12.76 17.78 -5.94
N LEU A 244 -12.85 17.40 -4.66
CA LEU A 244 -13.52 16.19 -4.24
C LEU A 244 -15.03 16.22 -4.54
N ALA A 245 -15.67 17.36 -4.31
CA ALA A 245 -17.10 17.54 -4.55
C ALA A 245 -17.46 17.53 -6.04
N GLU A 246 -16.63 18.12 -6.88
CA GLU A 246 -16.85 18.24 -8.32
C GLU A 246 -16.43 17.00 -9.11
N ALA A 247 -15.54 16.18 -8.57
CA ALA A 247 -15.03 14.99 -9.27
C ALA A 247 -16.15 13.98 -9.53
N SER A 248 -16.35 13.60 -10.79
CA SER A 248 -17.32 12.58 -11.23
C SER A 248 -16.68 11.22 -11.55
N ASP A 249 -15.44 11.25 -12.03
CA ASP A 249 -14.68 10.03 -12.30
C ASP A 249 -14.13 9.39 -10.99
N PRO A 250 -14.28 8.07 -10.81
CA PRO A 250 -13.85 7.38 -9.58
C PRO A 250 -12.36 7.56 -9.24
N MET A 251 -11.49 7.67 -10.27
CA MET A 251 -10.06 7.91 -10.05
C MET A 251 -9.81 9.33 -9.57
N GLN A 252 -10.38 10.33 -10.25
CA GLN A 252 -10.25 11.74 -9.88
C GLN A 252 -10.80 11.95 -8.46
N LYS A 253 -11.96 11.38 -8.14
CA LYS A 253 -12.57 11.46 -6.81
C LYS A 253 -11.69 10.80 -5.75
N SER A 254 -11.11 9.64 -6.05
CA SER A 254 -10.20 8.96 -5.12
C SER A 254 -8.89 9.75 -4.94
N PHE A 255 -8.37 10.35 -6.02
CA PHE A 255 -7.16 11.17 -5.92
C PHE A 255 -7.41 12.44 -5.08
N ALA A 256 -8.50 13.16 -5.34
CA ALA A 256 -8.88 14.34 -4.55
C ALA A 256 -9.10 13.97 -3.06
N GLY A 257 -9.78 12.84 -2.78
CA GLY A 257 -9.98 12.34 -1.43
C GLY A 257 -8.67 12.00 -0.72
N LEU A 258 -7.69 11.43 -1.42
CA LEU A 258 -6.36 11.16 -0.89
C LEU A 258 -5.59 12.45 -0.59
N MET A 259 -5.65 13.47 -1.48
CA MET A 259 -5.00 14.76 -1.24
C MET A 259 -5.62 15.52 -0.06
N LEU A 260 -6.95 15.53 0.04
CA LEU A 260 -7.64 16.12 1.18
C LEU A 260 -7.29 15.39 2.49
N SER A 261 -7.22 14.07 2.45
CA SER A 261 -6.81 13.27 3.60
C SER A 261 -5.36 13.52 4.01
N TYR A 262 -4.46 13.71 3.05
CA TYR A 262 -3.08 14.13 3.32
C TYR A 262 -3.04 15.46 4.08
N ALA A 263 -3.82 16.45 3.64
CA ALA A 263 -3.90 17.77 4.31
C ALA A 263 -4.37 17.67 5.76
N GLY A 264 -5.24 16.71 6.09
CA GLY A 264 -5.77 16.44 7.43
C GLY A 264 -5.07 15.31 8.19
N SER A 265 -3.99 14.74 7.66
CA SER A 265 -3.29 13.59 8.27
C SER A 265 -2.73 13.92 9.65
N ARG A 266 -2.58 12.86 10.46
CA ARG A 266 -1.97 12.94 11.80
C ARG A 266 -0.97 11.80 11.98
N SER A 267 -0.06 11.97 12.93
CA SER A 267 0.81 10.88 13.35
C SER A 267 0.03 9.82 14.12
N ILE A 268 0.49 8.58 14.03
CA ILE A 268 -0.02 7.43 14.77
C ILE A 268 1.06 6.90 15.72
N ASP A 269 0.63 6.28 16.82
CA ASP A 269 1.53 5.66 17.77
C ASP A 269 1.90 4.24 17.33
N MET A 270 3.20 3.99 17.13
CA MET A 270 3.75 2.71 16.72
C MET A 270 4.39 1.89 17.86
N VAL A 271 4.41 2.40 19.09
CA VAL A 271 5.13 1.79 20.20
C VAL A 271 4.69 0.34 20.46
N ALA A 272 3.39 0.09 20.58
CA ALA A 272 2.86 -1.25 20.82
C ALA A 272 3.12 -2.19 19.64
N THR A 273 2.92 -1.71 18.42
CA THR A 273 3.14 -2.48 17.18
C THR A 273 4.61 -2.84 17.03
N LEU A 274 5.54 -1.90 17.23
CA LEU A 274 6.98 -2.16 17.13
C LEU A 274 7.46 -3.13 18.22
N LYS A 275 6.91 -3.05 19.43
CA LYS A 275 7.21 -4.03 20.49
C LYS A 275 6.78 -5.45 20.09
N ALA A 276 5.61 -5.59 19.45
CA ALA A 276 5.09 -6.90 19.03
C ALA A 276 5.82 -7.49 17.82
N PHE A 277 6.35 -6.65 16.92
CA PHE A 277 6.98 -7.09 15.69
C PHE A 277 8.51 -7.00 15.68
N SER A 278 9.10 -6.25 16.60
CA SER A 278 10.57 -6.07 16.71
C SER A 278 11.25 -5.64 15.39
N LEU A 279 10.60 -4.76 14.64
CA LEU A 279 11.09 -4.24 13.35
C LEU A 279 11.75 -2.86 13.55
N LYS A 280 12.83 -2.62 12.82
CA LYS A 280 13.43 -1.29 12.69
C LYS A 280 12.92 -0.64 11.42
N LEU A 281 12.24 0.50 11.57
CA LEU A 281 11.65 1.22 10.46
C LEU A 281 12.64 2.23 9.85
N ARG A 282 12.46 2.48 8.55
CA ARG A 282 13.18 3.52 7.80
C ARG A 282 12.63 4.89 8.15
N THR A 283 13.54 5.85 8.26
CA THR A 283 13.21 7.26 8.46
C THR A 283 12.99 7.99 7.14
N VAL A 284 12.43 9.20 7.21
CA VAL A 284 12.36 10.11 6.05
C VAL A 284 13.75 10.50 5.57
N GLU A 285 14.71 10.65 6.48
CA GLU A 285 16.12 10.92 6.15
C GLU A 285 16.75 9.76 5.38
N ASP A 286 16.50 8.51 5.76
CA ASP A 286 16.97 7.34 5.02
C ASP A 286 16.46 7.35 3.58
N TYR A 287 15.16 7.67 3.40
CA TYR A 287 14.57 7.79 2.07
C TYR A 287 15.18 8.96 1.30
N ALA A 288 15.24 10.15 1.89
CA ALA A 288 15.80 11.34 1.24
C ALA A 288 17.24 11.10 0.77
N ARG A 289 18.10 10.49 1.61
CA ARG A 289 19.48 10.11 1.21
C ARG A 289 19.51 9.13 0.05
N SER A 290 18.55 8.21 -0.04
CA SER A 290 18.50 7.21 -1.11
C SER A 290 18.14 7.78 -2.49
N VAL A 291 17.50 8.97 -2.55
CA VAL A 291 17.00 9.57 -3.80
C VAL A 291 17.70 10.89 -4.18
N MET A 292 18.44 11.52 -3.24
CA MET A 292 19.11 12.80 -3.45
C MET A 292 20.61 12.65 -3.76
N VAL A 293 21.17 11.45 -3.65
CA VAL A 293 22.61 11.16 -3.88
C VAL A 293 22.85 10.55 -5.25
#